data_30b74a051f043e4be0546f251fe09f3d
#
_entry.id   30b74a051f043e4be0546f251fe09f3d
#
_cell.length_a   1.000
_cell.length_b   1.000
_cell.length_c   1.000
_cell.angle_alpha   90.00
_cell.angle_beta   90.00
_cell.angle_gamma   90.00
#
_symmetry.space_group_name_H-M   'P 1'
#
loop_
_entity.id
_entity.type
_entity.pdbx_description
1 polymer ?
#
loop_
_entity_poly.entity_id
_entity_poly.type
_entity_poly.pdbx_seq_one_letter_code
_entity_poly.pdbx_strand_id
1 'polypeptide(L)' 'MEFKMERPGLLHEGDHVTITEGKLPSNYYYTIDPSLAMSGNYPFREQLKARDGVVSSVVENERGFYVTVVFENEPPV' A
#
# COMPACT_ATOMS: atom_id res chain seq x y z
N MET A 1 3.30 -5.33 -1.35
CA MET A 1 2.36 -4.95 -0.26
C MET A 1 1.02 -4.59 -0.88
N GLU A 2 -0.05 -5.06 -0.28
CA GLU A 2 -1.40 -4.80 -0.78
C GLU A 2 -2.05 -3.63 -0.05
N PHE A 3 -2.73 -2.78 -0.81
CA PHE A 3 -3.48 -1.64 -0.29
C PHE A 3 -4.91 -1.71 -0.80
N LYS A 4 -5.86 -1.29 0.01
CA LYS A 4 -7.27 -1.20 -0.39
C LYS A 4 -7.60 0.22 -0.79
N MET A 5 -8.08 0.40 -2.03
CA MET A 5 -8.56 1.69 -2.53
C MET A 5 -9.98 1.96 -2.03
N GLU A 6 -10.30 3.24 -1.82
CA GLU A 6 -11.66 3.63 -1.41
C GLU A 6 -12.66 3.52 -2.55
N ARG A 7 -12.21 3.68 -3.80
CA ARG A 7 -13.06 3.62 -5.00
C ARG A 7 -12.20 3.25 -6.21
N PRO A 8 -12.81 2.79 -7.31
CA PRO A 8 -12.06 2.44 -8.51
C PRO A 8 -11.47 3.66 -9.21
N GLY A 9 -10.45 3.43 -10.01
CA GLY A 9 -9.87 4.45 -10.88
C GLY A 9 -8.90 5.41 -10.22
N LEU A 10 -8.57 5.24 -8.94
CA LEU A 10 -7.61 6.10 -8.25
C LEU A 10 -6.16 5.78 -8.63
N LEU A 11 -5.88 4.52 -8.87
CA LEU A 11 -4.54 4.02 -9.20
C LEU A 11 -4.61 3.03 -10.33
N HIS A 12 -3.53 2.95 -11.12
CA HIS A 12 -3.43 2.07 -12.27
C HIS A 12 -2.09 1.33 -12.24
N GLU A 13 -2.05 0.19 -12.89
CA GLU A 13 -0.83 -0.58 -13.05
C GLU A 13 0.25 0.28 -13.69
N GLY A 14 1.44 0.27 -13.10
CA GLY A 14 2.55 1.09 -13.56
C GLY A 14 2.68 2.46 -12.88
N ASP A 15 1.67 2.88 -12.10
CA ASP A 15 1.75 4.17 -11.41
C ASP A 15 2.85 4.17 -10.36
N HIS A 16 3.60 5.26 -10.31
CA HIS A 16 4.55 5.53 -9.24
C HIS A 16 3.79 6.14 -8.07
N VAL A 17 4.02 5.60 -6.87
CA VAL A 17 3.31 6.03 -5.66
C VAL A 17 4.29 6.32 -4.53
N THR A 18 3.89 7.23 -3.65
CA THR A 18 4.60 7.54 -2.41
C THR A 18 3.67 7.17 -1.26
N ILE A 19 4.22 6.59 -0.20
CA ILE A 19 3.44 6.19 0.95
C ILE A 19 3.84 6.95 2.21
N THR A 20 2.89 7.05 3.13
CA THR A 20 3.09 7.62 4.46
C THR A 20 2.84 6.53 5.50
N GLU A 21 3.69 6.43 6.50
CA GLU A 21 3.54 5.50 7.60
C GLU A 21 2.72 6.12 8.72
N GLY A 22 1.74 5.34 9.20
CA GLY A 22 1.01 5.66 10.42
C GLY A 22 1.40 4.68 11.51
N LYS A 23 1.41 5.12 12.76
CA LYS A 23 1.80 4.30 13.90
C LYS A 23 0.61 4.11 14.85
N LEU A 24 0.32 2.85 15.15
CA LEU A 24 -0.64 2.45 16.18
C LEU A 24 0.13 1.99 17.41
N PRO A 25 -0.52 1.74 18.56
CA PRO A 25 0.18 1.32 19.77
C PRO A 25 1.10 0.10 19.59
N SER A 26 0.74 -0.83 18.71
CA SER A 26 1.55 -2.05 18.51
C SER A 26 1.83 -2.38 17.05
N ASN A 27 1.40 -1.54 16.11
CA ASN A 27 1.50 -1.83 14.69
C ASN A 27 1.80 -0.57 13.88
N TYR A 28 2.28 -0.79 12.64
CA TYR A 28 2.31 0.25 11.61
C TYR A 28 1.24 -0.02 10.56
N TYR A 29 0.77 1.03 9.91
CA TYR A 29 -0.01 0.93 8.68
C TYR A 29 0.51 1.95 7.68
N TYR A 30 0.14 1.78 6.41
CA TYR A 30 0.66 2.63 5.34
C TYR A 30 -0.47 3.15 4.49
N THR A 31 -0.31 4.38 4.00
CA THR A 31 -1.28 5.04 3.14
C THR A 31 -0.59 5.50 1.87
N ILE A 32 -1.18 5.19 0.73
CA ILE A 32 -0.71 5.74 -0.55
C ILE A 32 -1.22 7.18 -0.63
N ASP A 33 -0.28 8.12 -0.74
CA ASP A 33 -0.60 9.55 -0.76
C ASP A 33 -1.28 9.97 -2.06
N PRO A 34 -2.21 10.89 -2.00
CA PRO A 34 -2.84 11.57 -0.88
C PRO A 34 -4.12 10.86 -0.39
N SER A 35 -3.97 9.83 0.37
CA SER A 35 -5.09 9.03 0.93
C SER A 35 -5.86 8.24 -0.13
N LEU A 36 -5.15 7.70 -1.11
CA LEU A 36 -5.76 6.94 -2.20
C LEU A 36 -6.08 5.51 -1.82
N ALA A 37 -5.27 4.91 -0.95
CA ALA A 37 -5.44 3.53 -0.52
C ALA A 37 -4.72 3.31 0.80
N MET A 38 -5.16 2.33 1.58
CA MET A 38 -4.56 1.99 2.88
C MET A 38 -4.19 0.52 2.95
N SER A 39 -3.08 0.23 3.63
CA SER A 39 -2.66 -1.14 3.90
C SER A 39 -3.36 -1.71 5.13
N GLY A 40 -3.19 -3.00 5.37
CA GLY A 40 -3.47 -3.60 6.67
C GLY A 40 -2.41 -3.18 7.69
N ASN A 41 -2.52 -3.74 8.89
CA ASN A 41 -1.59 -3.45 9.98
C ASN A 41 -0.43 -4.44 9.99
N TYR A 42 0.77 -3.95 10.28
CA TYR A 42 2.00 -4.74 10.33
C TYR A 42 2.67 -4.60 11.68
N PRO A 43 3.20 -5.70 12.27
CA PRO A 43 3.95 -5.62 13.51
C PRO A 43 5.17 -4.70 13.38
N PHE A 44 5.62 -4.11 14.46
CA PHE A 44 6.77 -3.20 14.44
C PHE A 44 8.02 -3.81 13.81
N ARG A 45 8.25 -5.12 14.01
CA ARG A 45 9.39 -5.82 13.43
C ARG A 45 9.34 -5.92 11.90
N GLU A 46 8.17 -5.67 11.30
CA GLU A 46 7.96 -5.71 9.86
C GLU A 46 7.81 -4.33 9.25
N GLN A 47 8.36 -3.32 9.91
CA GLN A 47 8.31 -1.95 9.42
C GLN A 47 8.87 -1.85 8.01
N LEU A 48 8.09 -1.27 7.11
CA LEU A 48 8.53 -0.96 5.75
C LEU A 48 9.33 0.34 5.78
N LYS A 49 10.55 0.33 5.24
CA LYS A 49 11.41 1.51 5.21
C LYS A 49 11.34 2.28 3.91
N ALA A 50 10.99 1.62 2.82
CA ALA A 50 10.78 2.28 1.53
C ALA A 50 9.55 3.19 1.61
N ARG A 51 9.56 4.27 0.83
CA ARG A 51 8.42 5.21 0.76
C ARG A 51 7.90 5.40 -0.66
N ASP A 52 8.63 4.91 -1.65
CA ASP A 52 8.27 5.01 -3.06
C ASP A 52 8.17 3.62 -3.65
N GLY A 53 7.17 3.42 -4.49
CA GLY A 53 6.96 2.14 -5.15
C GLY A 53 6.20 2.29 -6.46
N VAL A 54 5.92 1.15 -7.08
CA VAL A 54 5.19 1.09 -8.34
C VAL A 54 4.04 0.11 -8.19
N VAL A 55 2.87 0.50 -8.67
CA VAL A 55 1.69 -0.37 -8.69
C VAL A 55 1.95 -1.50 -9.69
N SER A 56 1.97 -2.74 -9.19
CA SER A 56 2.20 -3.93 -10.04
C SER A 56 0.90 -4.56 -10.52
N SER A 57 -0.18 -4.41 -9.76
CA SER A 57 -1.48 -4.94 -10.16
C SER A 57 -2.62 -4.20 -9.48
N VAL A 58 -3.78 -4.21 -10.14
CA VAL A 58 -5.03 -3.67 -9.61
C VAL A 58 -6.08 -4.77 -9.76
N VAL A 59 -6.73 -5.11 -8.67
CA VAL A 59 -7.72 -6.20 -8.63
C VAL A 59 -9.00 -5.70 -7.98
N GLU A 60 -10.13 -6.03 -8.58
CA GLU A 60 -11.45 -5.82 -7.99
C GLU A 60 -12.04 -7.16 -7.61
N ASN A 61 -12.62 -7.24 -6.41
CA ASN A 61 -13.34 -8.42 -5.96
C ASN A 61 -14.51 -7.99 -5.08
N GLU A 62 -15.20 -8.96 -4.46
CA GLU A 62 -16.37 -8.69 -3.62
C GLU A 62 -16.08 -7.79 -2.42
N ARG A 63 -14.82 -7.74 -1.99
CA ARG A 63 -14.41 -6.95 -0.82
C ARG A 63 -14.01 -5.53 -1.17
N GLY A 64 -13.80 -5.24 -2.44
CA GLY A 64 -13.43 -3.91 -2.90
C GLY A 64 -12.34 -3.91 -3.97
N PHE A 65 -11.59 -2.82 -4.01
CA PHE A 65 -10.56 -2.57 -5.02
C PHE A 65 -9.20 -2.60 -4.34
N TYR A 66 -8.32 -3.47 -4.81
CA TYR A 66 -7.01 -3.68 -4.18
C TYR A 66 -5.89 -3.40 -5.18
N VAL A 67 -4.83 -2.76 -4.70
CA VAL A 67 -3.61 -2.57 -5.47
C VAL A 67 -2.45 -3.24 -4.76
N THR A 68 -1.56 -3.84 -5.55
CA THR A 68 -0.31 -4.36 -5.05
C THR A 68 0.80 -3.40 -5.47
N VAL A 69 1.61 -2.98 -4.52
CA VAL A 69 2.73 -2.07 -4.76
C VAL A 69 4.03 -2.81 -4.48
N VAL A 70 4.96 -2.69 -5.42
CA VAL A 70 6.31 -3.25 -5.28
C VAL A 70 7.25 -2.11 -4.94
N PHE A 71 8.01 -2.29 -3.87
CA PHE A 71 8.99 -1.30 -3.40
C PHE A 71 10.39 -1.75 -3.78
N GLU A 72 11.18 -0.81 -4.28
CA GLU A 72 12.56 -1.08 -4.62
C GLU A 72 13.36 -1.36 -3.35
N ASN A 73 14.25 -2.36 -3.40
CA ASN A 73 15.12 -2.76 -2.29
C ASN A 73 14.41 -3.30 -1.05
N GLU A 74 13.13 -3.66 -1.17
CA GLU A 74 12.40 -4.30 -0.09
C GLU A 74 11.96 -5.69 -0.52
N PRO A 75 12.04 -6.69 0.37
CA PRO A 75 11.50 -8.02 0.03
C PRO A 75 9.98 -7.96 -0.05
N PRO A 76 9.35 -8.83 -0.84
CA PRO A 76 7.91 -8.95 -0.88
C PRO A 76 7.36 -9.27 0.51
N VAL A 77 6.26 -8.65 0.85
CA VAL A 77 5.60 -8.85 2.15
C VAL A 77 4.34 -9.67 1.98
#